data_dc734a89f06be1e4a7a91a4120a83d78
#
_entry.id   dc734a89f06be1e4a7a91a4120a83d78
#
_cell.length_a   1.000
_cell.length_b   1.000
_cell.length_c   1.000
_cell.angle_alpha   90.00
_cell.angle_beta   90.00
_cell.angle_gamma   90.00
#
_symmetry.space_group_name_H-M   'P 1'
#
loop_
_entity.id
_entity.type
_entity.pdbx_description
1 polymer ?
#
loop_
_entity_poly.entity_id
_entity_poly.type
_entity_poly.pdbx_seq_one_letter_code
_entity_poly.pdbx_strand_id
1 'polypeptide(L)'
;MLAPQSNASRTILDFSGVWDFRLKPDAPWQSIAVPASYNDQSADPEFRRHVGLAWYRRSITVPSMLKGQRLMLRFDAVTHNARVFLDGQLLCTHRGGFLPFEADVTDILHPGQTALLEVEVDNTISHHTLPVGNEGGTAFFGSDNPGIPSVEAGKQHQHEQGINLPNFDFFNYAGLNRPVRLYTTPADYIADVTLVPSMDGTVRYTVATHGEGDVTLDVLDADGQVVASGTGASGEVHVANPHLWEPAPGVPYLYTARVRFAQDEYSQPFGIREIKVDGCRFLINGKPFHFHGPCKHEDSFFHGRGLDQCLNVTDISLFHWLHANAFRTSHYPYSEEMLSLCDREGIVVIAETPAVGIGEGGKDPYRWAPADYHAQVLTDMIARDKNHPCIVLWSLGNEPNTDAHPQSAYDYWHPLYLLAHQLDPQNRPVTLVGCQNDYTRDITIPSMDVVCINRYYGWYNLSGDLEAAAFAMRMEMDYWATVNKPTILSEYGADTIAGMHGTEMFTEEFQVDYYKTINACLDERPFVVGETPWNFADFGTQQGPMRAGGNRKGLFTRDRKPKMAAHYFRERWENFKK
;
A
#
# COMPACT_ATOMS: atom_id res chain seq x y z
N MET A 1 -16.40 0.04 3.59
CA MET A 1 -16.78 0.94 2.46
C MET A 1 -16.67 0.16 1.17
N LEU A 2 -17.72 0.12 0.37
CA LEU A 2 -17.72 -0.61 -0.90
C LEU A 2 -17.09 0.22 -2.04
N ALA A 3 -16.41 -0.45 -2.97
CA ALA A 3 -15.96 0.18 -4.20
C ALA A 3 -17.16 0.65 -5.04
N PRO A 4 -17.15 1.87 -5.62
CA PRO A 4 -18.21 2.31 -6.50
C PRO A 4 -18.37 1.39 -7.72
N GLN A 5 -19.60 1.12 -8.11
CA GLN A 5 -19.93 0.31 -9.28
C GLN A 5 -20.95 1.03 -10.18
N SER A 6 -20.89 0.78 -11.48
CA SER A 6 -21.97 1.11 -12.42
C SER A 6 -22.71 -0.17 -12.78
N ASN A 7 -24.01 -0.20 -12.55
CA ASN A 7 -24.91 -1.31 -12.88
C ASN A 7 -26.33 -0.78 -13.14
N ALA A 8 -27.35 -1.62 -13.04
CA ALA A 8 -28.73 -1.19 -13.28
C ALA A 8 -29.27 -0.20 -12.23
N SER A 9 -28.76 -0.24 -11.00
CA SER A 9 -29.21 0.60 -9.86
C SER A 9 -28.24 1.72 -9.48
N ARG A 10 -26.99 1.63 -9.88
CA ARG A 10 -25.90 2.54 -9.48
C ARG A 10 -25.22 3.15 -10.70
N THR A 11 -24.81 4.40 -10.59
CA THR A 11 -24.10 5.14 -11.65
C THR A 11 -22.84 5.78 -11.06
N ILE A 12 -21.74 5.80 -11.82
CA ILE A 12 -20.52 6.53 -11.49
C ILE A 12 -20.32 7.66 -12.49
N LEU A 13 -20.04 8.85 -12.00
CA LEU A 13 -19.49 9.97 -12.75
C LEU A 13 -18.04 10.17 -12.32
N ASP A 14 -17.11 9.96 -13.23
CA ASP A 14 -15.69 10.17 -12.97
C ASP A 14 -15.31 11.63 -13.26
N PHE A 15 -14.74 12.30 -12.29
CA PHE A 15 -14.25 13.68 -12.40
C PHE A 15 -12.75 13.76 -12.67
N SER A 16 -12.12 12.68 -13.12
CA SER A 16 -10.74 12.70 -13.61
C SER A 16 -10.58 13.63 -14.82
N GLY A 17 -9.35 14.05 -15.09
CA GLY A 17 -9.00 14.93 -16.19
C GLY A 17 -8.35 16.23 -15.74
N VAL A 18 -8.54 17.32 -16.46
CA VAL A 18 -7.90 18.61 -16.17
C VAL A 18 -8.73 19.41 -15.18
N TRP A 19 -8.07 19.89 -14.13
CA TRP A 19 -8.61 20.76 -13.09
C TRP A 19 -7.87 22.11 -13.07
N ASP A 20 -8.45 23.14 -12.46
CA ASP A 20 -7.75 24.36 -12.08
C ASP A 20 -6.98 24.09 -10.77
N PHE A 21 -5.76 24.61 -10.68
CA PHE A 21 -4.84 24.40 -9.56
C PHE A 21 -4.02 25.66 -9.24
N ARG A 22 -3.65 25.83 -7.97
CA ARG A 22 -2.68 26.84 -7.52
C ARG A 22 -2.00 26.42 -6.22
N LEU A 23 -0.74 26.87 -6.03
CA LEU A 23 0.05 26.61 -4.81
C LEU A 23 -0.09 27.71 -3.74
N LYS A 24 -0.65 28.87 -4.08
CA LYS A 24 -0.83 30.02 -3.17
C LYS A 24 -2.20 30.64 -3.37
N PRO A 25 -2.80 31.23 -2.31
CA PRO A 25 -4.15 31.80 -2.40
C PRO A 25 -4.32 32.86 -3.50
N ASP A 26 -3.27 33.68 -3.71
CA ASP A 26 -3.29 34.80 -4.66
C ASP A 26 -2.65 34.45 -6.02
N ALA A 27 -2.14 33.21 -6.21
CA ALA A 27 -1.57 32.78 -7.48
C ALA A 27 -2.66 32.59 -8.54
N PRO A 28 -2.35 32.85 -9.83
CA PRO A 28 -3.27 32.54 -10.90
C PRO A 28 -3.55 31.04 -10.98
N TRP A 29 -4.77 30.70 -11.36
CA TRP A 29 -5.14 29.32 -11.62
C TRP A 29 -4.43 28.81 -12.88
N GLN A 30 -3.95 27.56 -12.82
CA GLN A 30 -3.30 26.87 -13.92
C GLN A 30 -3.85 25.45 -14.05
N SER A 31 -3.65 24.81 -15.18
CA SER A 31 -4.12 23.46 -15.43
C SER A 31 -3.28 22.42 -14.69
N ILE A 32 -3.95 21.42 -14.10
CA ILE A 32 -3.35 20.26 -13.48
C ILE A 32 -4.13 18.99 -13.84
N ALA A 33 -3.46 17.86 -13.99
CA ALA A 33 -4.13 16.58 -14.23
C ALA A 33 -4.51 15.88 -12.91
N VAL A 34 -5.68 15.26 -12.88
CA VAL A 34 -6.19 14.41 -11.79
C VAL A 34 -6.70 13.10 -12.43
N PRO A 35 -6.33 11.90 -11.94
CA PRO A 35 -5.45 11.67 -10.78
C PRO A 35 -3.96 11.82 -11.14
N ALA A 36 -3.23 12.54 -10.33
CA ALA A 36 -1.75 12.60 -10.36
C ALA A 36 -1.24 13.40 -9.15
N SER A 37 0.00 13.17 -8.76
CA SER A 37 0.68 14.10 -7.84
C SER A 37 1.00 15.40 -8.57
N TYR A 38 0.80 16.56 -7.91
CA TYR A 38 1.12 17.84 -8.56
C TYR A 38 2.63 18.07 -8.69
N ASN A 39 3.44 17.41 -7.87
CA ASN A 39 4.86 17.68 -7.70
C ASN A 39 5.71 17.52 -8.98
N ASP A 40 5.31 16.64 -9.89
CA ASP A 40 6.05 16.33 -11.13
C ASP A 40 5.31 16.84 -12.40
N GLN A 41 4.24 17.64 -12.23
CA GLN A 41 3.46 18.16 -13.36
C GLN A 41 3.94 19.55 -13.86
N SER A 42 5.01 20.09 -13.29
CA SER A 42 5.58 21.38 -13.70
C SER A 42 7.10 21.33 -13.71
N ALA A 43 7.72 22.08 -14.63
CA ALA A 43 9.15 22.33 -14.62
C ALA A 43 9.56 23.36 -13.54
N ASP A 44 8.61 24.05 -12.94
CA ASP A 44 8.87 24.98 -11.85
C ASP A 44 9.27 24.19 -10.59
N PRO A 45 10.48 24.38 -10.05
CA PRO A 45 10.93 23.68 -8.86
C PRO A 45 10.10 23.97 -7.62
N GLU A 46 9.27 25.03 -7.60
CA GLU A 46 8.35 25.33 -6.53
C GLU A 46 7.34 24.19 -6.33
N PHE A 47 6.85 23.55 -7.41
CA PHE A 47 5.92 22.43 -7.32
C PHE A 47 6.50 21.26 -6.51
N ARG A 48 7.78 20.99 -6.71
CA ARG A 48 8.46 19.88 -6.03
C ARG A 48 8.85 20.22 -4.58
N ARG A 49 9.03 21.51 -4.27
CA ARG A 49 9.45 21.99 -2.95
C ARG A 49 8.30 22.47 -2.08
N HIS A 50 7.09 22.56 -2.64
CA HIS A 50 5.95 23.11 -1.95
C HIS A 50 5.63 22.35 -0.66
N VAL A 51 5.37 23.10 0.41
CA VAL A 51 4.90 22.60 1.71
C VAL A 51 3.71 23.44 2.14
N GLY A 52 2.68 22.76 2.62
CA GLY A 52 1.44 23.38 3.06
C GLY A 52 0.31 23.20 2.06
N LEU A 53 -0.60 24.15 2.05
CA LEU A 53 -1.84 24.09 1.29
C LEU A 53 -1.62 24.30 -0.21
N ALA A 54 -2.29 23.49 -1.00
CA ALA A 54 -2.52 23.67 -2.43
C ALA A 54 -4.02 23.60 -2.71
N TRP A 55 -4.49 24.27 -3.76
CA TRP A 55 -5.90 24.41 -4.07
C TRP A 55 -6.22 23.84 -5.44
N TYR A 56 -7.25 23.01 -5.47
CA TYR A 56 -7.87 22.47 -6.67
C TYR A 56 -9.29 23.00 -6.80
N ARG A 57 -9.78 23.19 -8.03
CA ARG A 57 -11.20 23.43 -8.26
C ARG A 57 -11.65 22.90 -9.61
N ARG A 58 -12.94 22.54 -9.69
CA ARG A 58 -13.58 22.10 -10.91
C ARG A 58 -15.08 22.35 -10.83
N SER A 59 -15.69 22.83 -11.92
CA SER A 59 -17.13 22.82 -12.07
C SER A 59 -17.61 21.40 -12.36
N ILE A 60 -18.58 20.91 -11.57
CA ILE A 60 -19.20 19.60 -11.70
C ILE A 60 -20.69 19.76 -11.99
N THR A 61 -21.21 18.98 -12.91
CA THR A 61 -22.65 18.98 -13.27
C THR A 61 -23.22 17.60 -13.01
N VAL A 62 -24.32 17.55 -12.26
CA VAL A 62 -25.04 16.29 -12.03
C VAL A 62 -26.13 16.13 -13.08
N PRO A 63 -26.14 15.05 -13.87
CA PRO A 63 -27.17 14.80 -14.86
C PRO A 63 -28.57 14.76 -14.23
N SER A 64 -29.56 15.39 -14.86
CA SER A 64 -30.95 15.45 -14.36
C SER A 64 -31.62 14.08 -14.24
N MET A 65 -31.14 13.08 -15.00
CA MET A 65 -31.60 11.69 -14.92
C MET A 65 -31.34 11.02 -13.58
N LEU A 66 -30.42 11.54 -12.75
CA LEU A 66 -30.09 11.01 -11.42
C LEU A 66 -31.03 11.53 -10.31
N LYS A 67 -32.13 12.20 -10.69
CA LYS A 67 -33.12 12.68 -9.73
C LYS A 67 -33.71 11.53 -8.91
N GLY A 68 -33.72 11.71 -7.58
CA GLY A 68 -34.25 10.69 -6.64
C GLY A 68 -33.24 9.61 -6.24
N GLN A 69 -32.01 9.69 -6.75
CA GLN A 69 -30.91 8.84 -6.28
C GLN A 69 -30.20 9.51 -5.10
N ARG A 70 -29.62 8.70 -4.22
CA ARG A 70 -28.64 9.14 -3.24
C ARG A 70 -27.33 9.44 -3.95
N LEU A 71 -26.70 10.57 -3.63
CA LEU A 71 -25.48 11.07 -4.29
C LEU A 71 -24.31 11.06 -3.31
N MET A 72 -23.27 10.33 -3.63
CA MET A 72 -22.05 10.22 -2.84
C MET A 72 -20.86 10.79 -3.58
N LEU A 73 -20.23 11.81 -3.01
CA LEU A 73 -18.97 12.34 -3.52
C LEU A 73 -17.81 11.60 -2.84
N ARG A 74 -16.98 10.93 -3.64
CA ARG A 74 -15.87 10.09 -3.17
C ARG A 74 -14.53 10.58 -3.71
N PHE A 75 -13.55 10.59 -2.83
CA PHE A 75 -12.14 10.82 -3.12
C PHE A 75 -11.37 9.54 -2.80
N ASP A 76 -10.78 8.89 -3.80
CA ASP A 76 -10.12 7.60 -3.60
C ASP A 76 -8.75 7.72 -2.92
N ALA A 77 -8.06 8.86 -3.02
CA ALA A 77 -6.94 9.27 -2.16
C ALA A 77 -6.57 10.75 -2.37
N VAL A 78 -6.42 11.48 -1.27
CA VAL A 78 -5.93 12.86 -1.24
C VAL A 78 -4.80 12.98 -0.22
N THR A 79 -3.61 13.33 -0.65
CA THR A 79 -2.41 13.27 0.19
C THR A 79 -1.96 14.65 0.65
N HIS A 80 -1.88 14.96 1.95
CA HIS A 80 -2.17 14.07 3.11
C HIS A 80 -3.49 14.42 3.77
N ASN A 81 -3.79 15.71 3.97
CA ASN A 81 -5.02 16.18 4.60
C ASN A 81 -5.84 16.97 3.59
N ALA A 82 -7.16 16.84 3.67
CA ALA A 82 -8.07 17.48 2.75
C ALA A 82 -9.15 18.30 3.46
N ARG A 83 -9.53 19.42 2.85
CA ARG A 83 -10.77 20.15 3.12
C ARG A 83 -11.52 20.29 1.81
N VAL A 84 -12.74 19.80 1.77
CA VAL A 84 -13.58 19.80 0.56
C VAL A 84 -14.69 20.82 0.70
N PHE A 85 -14.88 21.64 -0.31
CA PHE A 85 -15.92 22.67 -0.36
C PHE A 85 -16.80 22.48 -1.60
N LEU A 86 -18.06 22.78 -1.47
CA LEU A 86 -19.01 22.84 -2.56
C LEU A 86 -19.68 24.22 -2.55
N ASP A 87 -19.54 24.98 -3.65
CA ASP A 87 -20.00 26.37 -3.77
C ASP A 87 -19.55 27.26 -2.59
N GLY A 88 -18.30 27.06 -2.15
CA GLY A 88 -17.66 27.80 -1.06
C GLY A 88 -18.07 27.36 0.35
N GLN A 89 -18.96 26.39 0.51
CA GLN A 89 -19.34 25.81 1.81
C GLN A 89 -18.51 24.57 2.13
N LEU A 90 -17.94 24.50 3.34
CA LEU A 90 -17.19 23.33 3.79
C LEU A 90 -18.10 22.10 3.85
N LEU A 91 -17.79 21.08 3.06
CA LEU A 91 -18.52 19.84 2.98
C LEU A 91 -17.98 18.80 3.98
N CYS A 92 -16.68 18.56 3.93
CA CYS A 92 -16.01 17.60 4.82
C CYS A 92 -14.52 17.89 4.95
N THR A 93 -13.90 17.25 5.94
CA THR A 93 -12.44 17.21 6.13
C THR A 93 -12.00 15.77 6.21
N HIS A 94 -10.77 15.50 5.77
CA HIS A 94 -10.19 14.17 5.85
C HIS A 94 -8.72 14.23 6.26
N ARG A 95 -8.27 13.23 7.00
CA ARG A 95 -6.88 13.02 7.40
C ARG A 95 -6.41 11.67 6.87
N GLY A 96 -5.32 11.70 6.10
CA GLY A 96 -4.70 10.50 5.54
C GLY A 96 -4.69 10.50 4.02
N GLY A 97 -3.58 10.00 3.44
CA GLY A 97 -3.29 10.20 2.03
C GLY A 97 -3.47 8.98 1.13
N PHE A 98 -3.99 7.84 1.64
CA PHE A 98 -3.88 6.56 0.93
C PHE A 98 -5.18 5.76 0.87
N LEU A 99 -6.18 6.16 1.62
CA LEU A 99 -7.48 5.49 1.70
C LEU A 99 -8.59 6.43 1.25
N PRO A 100 -9.71 5.91 0.75
CA PRO A 100 -10.82 6.72 0.30
C PRO A 100 -11.60 7.32 1.44
N PHE A 101 -12.23 8.46 1.16
CA PHE A 101 -13.27 9.06 2.00
C PHE A 101 -14.43 9.58 1.16
N GLU A 102 -15.58 9.74 1.78
CA GLU A 102 -16.84 10.06 1.11
C GLU A 102 -17.63 11.14 1.86
N ALA A 103 -18.42 11.86 1.11
CA ALA A 103 -19.43 12.77 1.64
C ALA A 103 -20.78 12.52 0.96
N ASP A 104 -21.85 12.43 1.75
CA ASP A 104 -23.21 12.41 1.23
C ASP A 104 -23.59 13.83 0.80
N VAL A 105 -23.89 14.00 -0.47
CA VAL A 105 -24.23 15.28 -1.08
C VAL A 105 -25.66 15.31 -1.62
N THR A 106 -26.49 14.36 -1.26
CA THR A 106 -27.85 14.16 -1.75
C THR A 106 -28.71 15.41 -1.60
N ASP A 107 -28.65 16.05 -0.44
CA ASP A 107 -29.47 17.24 -0.15
C ASP A 107 -28.78 18.56 -0.55
N ILE A 108 -27.53 18.50 -1.03
CA ILE A 108 -26.71 19.67 -1.33
C ILE A 108 -26.56 19.85 -2.84
N LEU A 109 -26.32 18.75 -3.55
CA LEU A 109 -26.02 18.75 -4.98
C LEU A 109 -27.22 18.24 -5.77
N HIS A 110 -27.92 19.16 -6.47
CA HIS A 110 -29.17 18.81 -7.11
C HIS A 110 -28.99 18.38 -8.59
N PRO A 111 -29.60 17.26 -9.03
CA PRO A 111 -29.57 16.84 -10.42
C PRO A 111 -30.07 17.90 -11.38
N GLY A 112 -29.32 18.17 -12.45
CA GLY A 112 -29.54 19.22 -13.44
C GLY A 112 -28.81 20.53 -13.12
N GLN A 113 -28.13 20.64 -11.98
CA GLN A 113 -27.37 21.84 -11.58
C GLN A 113 -25.86 21.62 -11.72
N THR A 114 -25.16 22.74 -11.83
CA THR A 114 -23.69 22.80 -11.81
C THR A 114 -23.25 23.45 -10.50
N ALA A 115 -22.28 22.87 -9.82
CA ALA A 115 -21.67 23.38 -8.62
C ALA A 115 -20.15 23.50 -8.78
N LEU A 116 -19.52 24.37 -8.03
CA LEU A 116 -18.07 24.50 -7.95
C LEU A 116 -17.54 23.61 -6.82
N LEU A 117 -16.82 22.56 -7.19
CA LEU A 117 -16.09 21.71 -6.26
C LEU A 117 -14.69 22.29 -6.06
N GLU A 118 -14.32 22.54 -4.82
CA GLU A 118 -12.99 23.01 -4.42
C GLU A 118 -12.39 22.07 -3.39
N VAL A 119 -11.08 21.81 -3.50
CA VAL A 119 -10.35 20.93 -2.58
C VAL A 119 -9.06 21.63 -2.16
N GLU A 120 -8.90 21.84 -0.87
CA GLU A 120 -7.64 22.23 -0.27
C GLU A 120 -6.90 20.95 0.15
N VAL A 121 -5.63 20.86 -0.25
CA VAL A 121 -4.76 19.72 0.05
C VAL A 121 -3.55 20.21 0.82
N ASP A 122 -3.31 19.69 2.02
CA ASP A 122 -2.14 20.00 2.83
C ASP A 122 -1.19 18.80 2.80
N ASN A 123 0.03 19.01 2.31
CA ASN A 123 1.08 17.99 2.21
C ASN A 123 2.06 18.00 3.39
N THR A 124 1.78 18.79 4.43
CA THR A 124 2.64 18.86 5.62
C THR A 124 2.68 17.53 6.35
N ILE A 125 3.90 17.08 6.67
CA ILE A 125 4.15 15.90 7.47
C ILE A 125 4.71 16.28 8.85
N SER A 126 4.39 15.50 9.86
CA SER A 126 4.78 15.72 11.26
C SER A 126 4.80 14.38 12.02
N HIS A 127 5.09 14.43 13.30
CA HIS A 127 4.90 13.30 14.21
C HIS A 127 3.45 12.77 14.26
N HIS A 128 2.48 13.57 13.81
CA HIS A 128 1.06 13.20 13.82
C HIS A 128 0.55 12.68 12.49
N THR A 129 1.37 12.62 11.45
CA THR A 129 1.00 12.05 10.14
C THR A 129 1.45 10.61 9.99
N LEU A 130 0.92 9.90 9.00
CA LEU A 130 1.43 8.62 8.52
C LEU A 130 1.55 8.70 6.99
N PRO A 131 2.79 8.58 6.44
CA PRO A 131 4.09 8.40 7.10
C PRO A 131 4.49 9.58 8.00
N VAL A 132 5.43 9.33 8.90
CA VAL A 132 5.87 10.31 9.90
C VAL A 132 6.92 11.26 9.33
N GLY A 133 6.83 12.54 9.70
CA GLY A 133 7.87 13.53 9.46
C GLY A 133 8.74 13.75 10.71
N ASN A 134 9.92 14.31 10.50
CA ASN A 134 10.82 14.79 11.54
C ASN A 134 10.46 16.21 11.99
N GLU A 135 10.44 16.46 13.29
CA GLU A 135 10.14 17.79 13.84
C GLU A 135 11.38 18.53 14.40
N GLY A 136 12.57 18.12 14.07
CA GLY A 136 13.76 18.80 14.61
C GLY A 136 15.09 18.16 14.21
N GLY A 137 15.14 17.48 13.09
CA GLY A 137 16.33 16.83 12.58
C GLY A 137 16.63 17.17 11.13
N THR A 138 17.26 16.25 10.44
CA THR A 138 17.41 16.24 8.99
C THR A 138 16.41 15.25 8.38
N ALA A 139 16.11 15.40 7.09
CA ALA A 139 15.40 14.38 6.35
C ALA A 139 16.19 13.06 6.37
N PHE A 140 15.48 11.94 6.20
CA PHE A 140 16.08 10.61 6.05
C PHE A 140 17.23 10.66 5.02
N PHE A 141 18.40 10.13 5.36
CA PHE A 141 19.65 10.29 4.60
C PHE A 141 20.16 11.74 4.44
N GLY A 142 19.68 12.67 5.23
CA GLY A 142 20.35 13.97 5.35
C GLY A 142 21.74 13.81 5.98
N SER A 143 22.70 14.67 5.56
CA SER A 143 24.01 14.72 6.23
C SER A 143 23.86 15.36 7.59
N ASP A 144 24.06 14.60 8.64
CA ASP A 144 24.06 15.08 10.00
C ASP A 144 25.52 15.23 10.48
N ASN A 145 26.00 16.48 10.52
CA ASN A 145 27.30 16.81 11.14
C ASN A 145 27.03 17.60 12.43
N PRO A 146 26.69 16.91 13.53
CA PRO A 146 26.37 17.57 14.78
C PRO A 146 27.59 18.36 15.30
N GLY A 147 27.30 19.54 15.88
CA GLY A 147 28.30 20.39 16.50
C GLY A 147 29.00 21.38 15.57
N ILE A 148 28.60 21.48 14.29
CA ILE A 148 29.02 22.57 13.42
C ILE A 148 28.00 23.71 13.53
N PRO A 149 28.34 24.88 14.11
CA PRO A 149 27.36 25.93 14.39
C PRO A 149 26.58 26.42 13.17
N SER A 150 27.21 26.47 11.99
CA SER A 150 26.56 26.88 10.75
C SER A 150 25.58 25.82 10.22
N VAL A 151 25.84 24.53 10.47
CA VAL A 151 24.90 23.43 10.10
C VAL A 151 23.69 23.50 11.02
N GLU A 152 23.89 23.67 12.32
CA GLU A 152 22.77 23.80 13.26
C GLU A 152 21.91 25.04 12.97
N ALA A 153 22.50 26.17 12.64
CA ALA A 153 21.78 27.37 12.20
C ALA A 153 21.01 27.12 10.89
N GLY A 154 21.58 26.34 9.95
CA GLY A 154 20.92 25.92 8.72
C GLY A 154 19.71 25.03 8.96
N LYS A 155 19.80 24.06 9.87
CA LYS A 155 18.68 23.21 10.30
C LYS A 155 17.56 24.03 10.94
N GLN A 156 17.91 24.96 11.84
CA GLN A 156 16.94 25.87 12.44
C GLN A 156 16.24 26.70 11.36
N HIS A 157 16.98 27.22 10.38
CA HIS A 157 16.40 27.96 9.27
C HIS A 157 15.45 27.10 8.43
N GLN A 158 15.79 25.83 8.14
CA GLN A 158 14.88 24.89 7.47
C GLN A 158 13.58 24.69 8.26
N HIS A 159 13.70 24.52 9.57
CA HIS A 159 12.53 24.37 10.45
C HIS A 159 11.65 25.64 10.44
N GLU A 160 12.26 26.83 10.53
CA GLU A 160 11.56 28.12 10.46
C GLU A 160 10.87 28.36 9.10
N GLN A 161 11.40 27.78 8.02
CA GLN A 161 10.79 27.81 6.69
C GLN A 161 9.65 26.79 6.53
N GLY A 162 9.39 25.93 7.51
CA GLY A 162 8.34 24.91 7.45
C GLY A 162 8.60 23.85 6.38
N ILE A 163 9.85 23.49 6.14
CA ILE A 163 10.21 22.46 5.15
C ILE A 163 9.82 21.09 5.68
N ASN A 164 9.18 20.26 4.85
CA ASN A 164 8.94 18.87 5.16
C ASN A 164 10.27 18.10 5.28
N LEU A 165 10.44 17.43 6.40
CA LEU A 165 11.59 16.56 6.68
C LEU A 165 11.08 15.12 6.80
N PRO A 166 10.99 14.36 5.69
CA PRO A 166 10.52 12.98 5.73
C PRO A 166 11.43 12.10 6.57
N ASN A 167 10.82 11.27 7.41
CA ASN A 167 11.50 10.17 8.08
C ASN A 167 11.31 8.84 7.33
N PHE A 168 11.34 8.91 6.00
CA PHE A 168 11.15 7.78 5.09
C PHE A 168 11.87 8.04 3.76
N ASP A 169 12.24 6.97 3.05
CA ASP A 169 13.05 7.01 1.83
C ASP A 169 12.22 6.91 0.55
N PHE A 170 11.20 7.74 0.43
CA PHE A 170 10.48 7.98 -0.83
C PHE A 170 10.01 9.42 -0.91
N PHE A 171 9.71 9.89 -2.12
CA PHE A 171 9.29 11.28 -2.27
C PHE A 171 7.89 11.50 -1.68
N ASN A 172 7.71 12.59 -0.94
CA ASN A 172 6.42 12.99 -0.36
C ASN A 172 5.49 13.55 -1.44
N TYR A 173 5.01 12.68 -2.32
CA TYR A 173 4.07 13.02 -3.36
C TYR A 173 2.72 13.42 -2.79
N ALA A 174 2.15 14.51 -3.29
CA ALA A 174 0.91 15.08 -2.78
C ALA A 174 -0.06 15.50 -3.91
N GLY A 175 -1.32 15.65 -3.54
CA GLY A 175 -2.39 16.03 -4.45
C GLY A 175 -3.55 15.05 -4.47
N LEU A 176 -4.39 15.17 -5.50
CA LEU A 176 -5.48 14.24 -5.80
C LEU A 176 -4.88 13.04 -6.55
N ASN A 177 -4.30 12.10 -5.79
CA ASN A 177 -3.51 10.99 -6.33
C ASN A 177 -4.35 9.87 -6.92
N ARG A 178 -5.63 9.77 -6.56
CA ARG A 178 -6.57 8.81 -7.12
C ARG A 178 -7.84 9.52 -7.57
N PRO A 179 -8.73 8.89 -8.34
CA PRO A 179 -9.91 9.53 -8.89
C PRO A 179 -10.80 10.22 -7.88
N VAL A 180 -11.47 11.28 -8.33
CA VAL A 180 -12.60 11.90 -7.65
C VAL A 180 -13.86 11.49 -8.40
N ARG A 181 -14.83 10.90 -7.70
CA ARG A 181 -16.03 10.31 -8.28
C ARG A 181 -17.28 10.78 -7.56
N LEU A 182 -18.34 10.99 -8.33
CA LEU A 182 -19.70 10.99 -7.79
C LEU A 182 -20.33 9.65 -8.15
N TYR A 183 -20.84 8.93 -7.16
CA TYR A 183 -21.61 7.73 -7.44
C TYR A 183 -23.00 7.79 -6.80
N THR A 184 -23.91 7.00 -7.32
CA THR A 184 -25.27 6.95 -6.83
C THR A 184 -25.61 5.59 -6.23
N THR A 185 -26.58 5.60 -5.31
CA THR A 185 -27.33 4.43 -4.87
C THR A 185 -28.82 4.75 -4.85
N PRO A 186 -29.71 3.75 -4.83
CA PRO A 186 -31.09 3.96 -4.38
C PRO A 186 -31.14 4.48 -2.94
N ALA A 187 -32.30 4.95 -2.47
CA ALA A 187 -32.51 5.39 -1.09
C ALA A 187 -32.31 4.23 -0.08
N ASP A 188 -32.86 3.05 -0.45
CA ASP A 188 -32.61 1.81 0.26
C ASP A 188 -31.44 1.10 -0.43
N TYR A 189 -30.30 0.95 0.27
CA TYR A 189 -29.05 0.55 -0.37
C TYR A 189 -28.23 -0.47 0.44
N ILE A 190 -27.37 -1.19 -0.27
CA ILE A 190 -26.34 -2.07 0.28
C ILE A 190 -25.14 -1.21 0.70
N ALA A 191 -24.85 -1.19 2.00
CA ALA A 191 -23.78 -0.38 2.59
C ALA A 191 -22.44 -1.12 2.69
N ASP A 192 -22.48 -2.45 2.95
CA ASP A 192 -21.28 -3.28 3.03
C ASP A 192 -21.58 -4.75 2.72
N VAL A 193 -20.57 -5.45 2.21
CA VAL A 193 -20.60 -6.90 1.95
C VAL A 193 -19.34 -7.52 2.51
N THR A 194 -19.49 -8.52 3.37
CA THR A 194 -18.39 -9.29 3.94
C THR A 194 -18.54 -10.75 3.56
N LEU A 195 -17.49 -11.35 2.99
CA LEU A 195 -17.45 -12.74 2.54
C LEU A 195 -16.33 -13.49 3.25
N VAL A 196 -16.64 -14.66 3.80
CA VAL A 196 -15.68 -15.53 4.48
C VAL A 196 -15.79 -16.92 3.86
N PRO A 197 -15.05 -17.16 2.76
CA PRO A 197 -15.02 -18.45 2.10
C PRO A 197 -14.14 -19.45 2.87
N SER A 198 -14.44 -20.74 2.72
CA SER A 198 -13.62 -21.87 3.17
C SER A 198 -13.44 -22.90 2.04
N MET A 199 -12.36 -23.70 2.11
CA MET A 199 -11.94 -24.59 1.03
C MET A 199 -12.96 -25.66 0.65
N ASP A 200 -13.89 -25.99 1.56
CA ASP A 200 -14.98 -26.94 1.30
C ASP A 200 -16.11 -26.34 0.43
N GLY A 201 -15.99 -25.07 0.04
CA GLY A 201 -17.01 -24.35 -0.73
C GLY A 201 -18.04 -23.61 0.10
N THR A 202 -17.95 -23.67 1.42
CA THR A 202 -18.81 -22.90 2.31
C THR A 202 -18.40 -21.43 2.26
N VAL A 203 -19.35 -20.52 2.03
CA VAL A 203 -19.18 -19.07 2.04
C VAL A 203 -20.14 -18.46 3.06
N ARG A 204 -19.61 -18.06 4.20
CA ARG A 204 -20.36 -17.24 5.16
C ARG A 204 -20.40 -15.81 4.66
N TYR A 205 -21.56 -15.17 4.78
CA TYR A 205 -21.71 -13.80 4.34
C TYR A 205 -22.46 -12.92 5.34
N THR A 206 -22.13 -11.64 5.32
CA THR A 206 -22.87 -10.59 6.02
C THR A 206 -23.03 -9.40 5.09
N VAL A 207 -24.25 -8.88 4.98
CA VAL A 207 -24.60 -7.70 4.18
C VAL A 207 -25.16 -6.64 5.13
N ALA A 208 -24.51 -5.49 5.18
CA ALA A 208 -25.06 -4.33 5.85
C ALA A 208 -25.89 -3.52 4.86
N THR A 209 -27.10 -3.13 5.27
CA THR A 209 -28.04 -2.37 4.44
C THR A 209 -28.53 -1.13 5.17
N HIS A 210 -29.04 -0.17 4.41
CA HIS A 210 -29.79 0.98 4.92
C HIS A 210 -31.18 0.99 4.27
N GLY A 211 -32.22 1.13 5.08
CA GLY A 211 -33.61 1.08 4.63
C GLY A 211 -34.29 -0.27 4.90
N GLU A 212 -35.43 -0.53 4.22
CA GLU A 212 -36.25 -1.71 4.41
C GLU A 212 -36.26 -2.58 3.15
N GLY A 213 -36.13 -3.89 3.32
CA GLY A 213 -36.16 -4.86 2.20
C GLY A 213 -35.54 -6.20 2.58
N ASP A 214 -35.76 -7.17 1.70
CA ASP A 214 -35.18 -8.50 1.82
C ASP A 214 -33.82 -8.52 1.08
N VAL A 215 -32.83 -9.13 1.70
CA VAL A 215 -31.52 -9.39 1.09
C VAL A 215 -31.55 -10.76 0.42
N THR A 216 -31.09 -10.80 -0.83
CA THR A 216 -30.76 -12.06 -1.52
C THR A 216 -29.31 -12.01 -2.01
N LEU A 217 -28.63 -13.16 -1.99
CA LEU A 217 -27.28 -13.34 -2.46
C LEU A 217 -27.22 -14.53 -3.41
N ASP A 218 -26.72 -14.29 -4.63
CA ASP A 218 -26.36 -15.34 -5.59
C ASP A 218 -24.83 -15.40 -5.72
N VAL A 219 -24.24 -16.58 -5.66
CA VAL A 219 -22.85 -16.81 -6.05
C VAL A 219 -22.82 -17.23 -7.51
N LEU A 220 -22.11 -16.45 -8.31
CA LEU A 220 -21.91 -16.70 -9.74
C LEU A 220 -20.51 -17.27 -9.98
N ASP A 221 -20.41 -18.24 -10.87
CA ASP A 221 -19.13 -18.71 -11.39
C ASP A 221 -18.56 -17.76 -12.48
N ALA A 222 -17.42 -18.13 -13.07
CA ALA A 222 -16.76 -17.33 -14.10
C ALA A 222 -17.60 -17.19 -15.40
N ASP A 223 -18.52 -18.10 -15.65
CA ASP A 223 -19.44 -18.09 -16.81
C ASP A 223 -20.76 -17.32 -16.48
N GLY A 224 -20.87 -16.77 -15.27
CA GLY A 224 -22.04 -16.04 -14.79
C GLY A 224 -23.22 -16.93 -14.39
N GLN A 225 -23.00 -18.25 -14.21
CA GLN A 225 -24.05 -19.16 -13.76
C GLN A 225 -24.17 -19.11 -12.24
N VAL A 226 -25.42 -19.17 -11.75
CA VAL A 226 -25.68 -19.25 -10.31
C VAL A 226 -25.32 -20.65 -9.80
N VAL A 227 -24.34 -20.73 -8.89
CA VAL A 227 -23.86 -21.99 -8.30
C VAL A 227 -24.28 -22.16 -6.85
N ALA A 228 -24.71 -21.09 -6.18
CA ALA A 228 -25.29 -21.14 -4.84
C ALA A 228 -26.14 -19.90 -4.60
N SER A 229 -27.14 -19.97 -3.73
CA SER A 229 -28.01 -18.82 -3.38
C SER A 229 -28.35 -18.84 -1.91
N GLY A 230 -28.52 -17.64 -1.33
CA GLY A 230 -28.92 -17.42 0.06
C GLY A 230 -29.89 -16.25 0.19
N THR A 231 -30.57 -16.19 1.33
CA THR A 231 -31.50 -15.13 1.69
C THR A 231 -31.22 -14.62 3.10
N GLY A 232 -31.51 -13.35 3.35
CA GLY A 232 -31.26 -12.69 4.64
C GLY A 232 -29.94 -11.90 4.65
N ALA A 233 -29.84 -10.97 5.59
CA ALA A 233 -28.67 -10.08 5.76
C ALA A 233 -27.41 -10.81 6.23
N SER A 234 -27.52 -12.03 6.71
CA SER A 234 -26.40 -12.91 7.03
C SER A 234 -26.79 -14.36 6.84
N GLY A 235 -25.83 -15.18 6.49
CA GLY A 235 -26.06 -16.60 6.26
C GLY A 235 -24.84 -17.33 5.76
N GLU A 236 -25.08 -18.53 5.25
CA GLU A 236 -24.09 -19.42 4.70
C GLU A 236 -24.63 -20.03 3.40
N VAL A 237 -23.82 -20.07 2.37
CA VAL A 237 -24.12 -20.77 1.10
C VAL A 237 -23.01 -21.75 0.80
N HIS A 238 -23.31 -22.77 0.00
CA HIS A 238 -22.32 -23.81 -0.33
C HIS A 238 -22.18 -23.97 -1.84
N VAL A 239 -20.97 -23.74 -2.33
CA VAL A 239 -20.55 -23.98 -3.70
C VAL A 239 -20.07 -25.43 -3.81
N ALA A 240 -20.78 -26.25 -4.54
CA ALA A 240 -20.41 -27.65 -4.74
C ALA A 240 -19.16 -27.78 -5.62
N ASN A 241 -18.18 -28.56 -5.20
CA ASN A 241 -16.89 -28.74 -5.90
C ASN A 241 -16.22 -27.41 -6.27
N PRO A 242 -15.84 -26.57 -5.29
CA PRO A 242 -15.36 -25.23 -5.56
C PRO A 242 -14.03 -25.24 -6.31
N HIS A 243 -13.89 -24.30 -7.26
CA HIS A 243 -12.60 -23.92 -7.80
C HIS A 243 -11.91 -22.98 -6.82
N LEU A 244 -10.72 -23.35 -6.38
CA LEU A 244 -9.97 -22.52 -5.44
C LEU A 244 -9.26 -21.38 -6.18
N TRP A 245 -9.13 -20.25 -5.51
CA TRP A 245 -8.22 -19.19 -5.95
C TRP A 245 -6.78 -19.64 -5.64
N GLU A 246 -5.99 -19.90 -6.66
CA GLU A 246 -4.59 -20.31 -6.53
C GLU A 246 -3.69 -19.17 -7.03
N PRO A 247 -2.64 -18.80 -6.25
CA PRO A 247 -1.69 -17.79 -6.72
C PRO A 247 -0.89 -18.29 -7.93
N ALA A 248 -0.36 -17.35 -8.72
CA ALA A 248 0.50 -17.66 -9.85
C ALA A 248 1.68 -18.59 -9.43
N PRO A 249 2.03 -19.63 -10.24
CA PRO A 249 1.51 -19.92 -11.57
C PRO A 249 0.21 -20.73 -11.61
N GLY A 250 -0.52 -20.87 -10.50
CA GLY A 250 -1.84 -21.51 -10.44
C GLY A 250 -2.93 -20.67 -11.12
N VAL A 251 -4.18 -21.12 -10.99
CA VAL A 251 -5.35 -20.44 -11.58
C VAL A 251 -6.04 -19.59 -10.52
N PRO A 252 -6.03 -18.24 -10.64
CA PRO A 252 -6.69 -17.34 -9.70
C PRO A 252 -8.20 -17.27 -9.97
N TYR A 253 -8.93 -18.35 -9.64
CA TYR A 253 -10.35 -18.43 -9.94
C TYR A 253 -11.17 -17.50 -9.05
N LEU A 254 -12.01 -16.65 -9.67
CA LEU A 254 -12.88 -15.72 -8.98
C LEU A 254 -14.34 -16.09 -9.19
N TYR A 255 -15.09 -16.06 -8.10
CA TYR A 255 -16.55 -16.02 -8.07
C TYR A 255 -17.03 -14.59 -7.90
N THR A 256 -18.32 -14.35 -8.15
CA THR A 256 -18.97 -13.08 -7.87
C THR A 256 -20.17 -13.31 -6.95
N ALA A 257 -20.17 -12.69 -5.78
CA ALA A 257 -21.35 -12.59 -4.93
C ALA A 257 -22.21 -11.42 -5.42
N ARG A 258 -23.33 -11.72 -6.07
CA ARG A 258 -24.33 -10.74 -6.49
C ARG A 258 -25.38 -10.58 -5.41
N VAL A 259 -25.35 -9.45 -4.72
CA VAL A 259 -26.27 -9.10 -3.65
C VAL A 259 -27.35 -8.19 -4.17
N ARG A 260 -28.61 -8.46 -3.82
CA ARG A 260 -29.76 -7.59 -4.11
C ARG A 260 -30.47 -7.24 -2.81
N PHE A 261 -30.87 -5.99 -2.71
CA PHE A 261 -31.64 -5.45 -1.60
C PHE A 261 -32.58 -4.35 -2.11
N ALA A 262 -33.89 -4.50 -1.91
CA ALA A 262 -34.88 -3.59 -2.47
C ALA A 262 -34.68 -3.37 -3.98
N GLN A 263 -34.30 -2.15 -4.40
CA GLN A 263 -33.98 -1.81 -5.79
C GLN A 263 -32.47 -1.77 -6.05
N ASP A 264 -31.64 -2.05 -5.04
CA ASP A 264 -30.18 -2.00 -5.16
C ASP A 264 -29.58 -3.34 -5.50
N GLU A 265 -28.50 -3.32 -6.28
CA GLU A 265 -27.68 -4.48 -6.60
C GLU A 265 -26.20 -4.13 -6.44
N TYR A 266 -25.45 -5.05 -5.85
CA TYR A 266 -24.00 -4.94 -5.73
C TYR A 266 -23.34 -6.29 -6.05
N SER A 267 -22.25 -6.26 -6.82
CA SER A 267 -21.48 -7.44 -7.22
C SER A 267 -20.10 -7.40 -6.58
N GLN A 268 -19.79 -8.36 -5.68
CA GLN A 268 -18.51 -8.48 -5.01
C GLN A 268 -17.73 -9.68 -5.56
N PRO A 269 -16.65 -9.47 -6.33
CA PRO A 269 -15.73 -10.54 -6.68
C PRO A 269 -15.04 -11.10 -5.43
N PHE A 270 -14.82 -12.40 -5.39
CA PHE A 270 -14.07 -13.06 -4.32
C PHE A 270 -13.45 -14.38 -4.78
N GLY A 271 -12.41 -14.84 -4.09
CA GLY A 271 -11.80 -16.15 -4.33
C GLY A 271 -12.00 -17.08 -3.13
N ILE A 272 -12.23 -18.35 -3.37
CA ILE A 272 -12.28 -19.38 -2.32
C ILE A 272 -10.86 -19.85 -2.05
N ARG A 273 -10.33 -19.55 -0.86
CA ARG A 273 -9.00 -19.96 -0.43
C ARG A 273 -8.89 -19.99 1.09
N GLU A 274 -7.86 -20.67 1.59
CA GLU A 274 -7.46 -20.67 2.99
C GLU A 274 -6.01 -20.19 3.13
N ILE A 275 -5.75 -19.36 4.15
CA ILE A 275 -4.41 -18.92 4.54
C ILE A 275 -4.14 -19.44 5.95
N LYS A 276 -2.96 -20.03 6.16
CA LYS A 276 -2.58 -20.59 7.46
C LYS A 276 -1.08 -20.49 7.70
N VAL A 277 -0.71 -20.11 8.91
CA VAL A 277 0.64 -20.30 9.45
C VAL A 277 0.66 -21.59 10.27
N ASP A 278 1.61 -22.49 9.99
CA ASP A 278 1.76 -23.76 10.69
C ASP A 278 3.26 -24.00 11.02
N GLY A 279 3.63 -23.69 12.25
CA GLY A 279 5.04 -23.64 12.66
C GLY A 279 5.82 -22.63 11.81
N CYS A 280 6.88 -23.09 11.15
CA CYS A 280 7.68 -22.27 10.25
C CYS A 280 7.15 -22.20 8.81
N ARG A 281 5.96 -22.73 8.53
CA ARG A 281 5.40 -22.78 7.17
C ARG A 281 4.31 -21.75 6.99
N PHE A 282 4.30 -21.10 5.83
CA PHE A 282 3.16 -20.33 5.34
C PHE A 282 2.42 -21.17 4.32
N LEU A 283 1.12 -21.36 4.51
CA LEU A 283 0.30 -22.23 3.66
C LEU A 283 -0.79 -21.42 2.97
N ILE A 284 -0.95 -21.68 1.66
CA ILE A 284 -2.13 -21.27 0.88
C ILE A 284 -2.81 -22.54 0.37
N ASN A 285 -4.09 -22.71 0.67
CA ASN A 285 -4.86 -23.90 0.31
C ASN A 285 -4.21 -25.21 0.80
N GLY A 286 -3.63 -25.19 2.01
CA GLY A 286 -2.94 -26.32 2.61
C GLY A 286 -1.57 -26.65 1.98
N LYS A 287 -1.13 -25.94 0.94
CA LYS A 287 0.16 -26.13 0.27
C LYS A 287 1.18 -25.11 0.79
N PRO A 288 2.45 -25.51 1.02
CA PRO A 288 3.51 -24.54 1.33
C PRO A 288 3.62 -23.48 0.24
N PHE A 289 3.67 -22.22 0.67
CA PHE A 289 3.82 -21.07 -0.23
C PHE A 289 5.12 -20.34 0.10
N HIS A 290 5.88 -20.02 -0.94
CA HIS A 290 7.08 -19.21 -0.85
C HIS A 290 6.87 -17.89 -1.60
N PHE A 291 7.01 -16.77 -0.88
CA PHE A 291 6.90 -15.44 -1.47
C PHE A 291 8.15 -15.13 -2.30
N HIS A 292 7.99 -14.93 -3.58
CA HIS A 292 9.05 -14.45 -4.45
C HIS A 292 8.53 -13.39 -5.40
N GLY A 293 9.05 -12.19 -5.21
CA GLY A 293 8.66 -11.00 -5.93
C GLY A 293 9.11 -9.75 -5.19
N PRO A 294 9.35 -8.64 -5.90
CA PRO A 294 9.95 -7.47 -5.31
C PRO A 294 8.98 -6.68 -4.44
N CYS A 295 9.50 -5.85 -3.54
CA CYS A 295 8.75 -4.72 -3.00
C CYS A 295 8.47 -3.71 -4.11
N LYS A 296 7.38 -2.98 -4.01
CA LYS A 296 6.98 -2.02 -5.05
C LYS A 296 6.54 -0.69 -4.44
N HIS A 297 6.90 0.42 -5.10
CA HIS A 297 6.27 1.73 -4.90
C HIS A 297 5.27 2.05 -6.00
N GLU A 298 4.19 2.79 -5.69
CA GLU A 298 3.42 3.53 -6.69
C GLU A 298 4.22 4.78 -7.07
N ASP A 299 5.01 4.68 -8.13
CA ASP A 299 5.88 5.78 -8.60
C ASP A 299 6.03 5.74 -10.12
N SER A 300 5.81 6.89 -10.74
CA SER A 300 6.05 7.12 -12.16
C SER A 300 6.60 8.51 -12.43
N PHE A 301 7.15 8.75 -13.64
CA PHE A 301 7.71 10.04 -14.02
C PHE A 301 6.67 11.16 -14.13
N PHE A 302 5.48 10.83 -14.63
CA PHE A 302 4.49 11.85 -14.98
C PHE A 302 3.36 11.98 -13.96
N HIS A 303 3.03 10.88 -13.28
CA HIS A 303 1.94 10.85 -12.32
C HIS A 303 2.40 10.94 -10.86
N GLY A 304 3.73 10.88 -10.61
CA GLY A 304 4.25 10.71 -9.26
C GLY A 304 3.67 9.44 -8.63
N ARG A 305 2.84 9.56 -7.58
CA ARG A 305 2.08 8.45 -6.99
C ARG A 305 0.63 8.40 -7.49
N GLY A 306 0.28 9.18 -8.50
CA GLY A 306 -1.06 9.16 -9.06
C GLY A 306 -1.40 7.83 -9.71
N LEU A 307 -2.68 7.43 -9.63
CA LEU A 307 -3.17 6.21 -10.25
C LEU A 307 -2.96 6.25 -11.77
N ASP A 308 -2.27 5.24 -12.27
CA ASP A 308 -2.04 5.01 -13.69
C ASP A 308 -2.33 3.54 -14.03
N GLN A 309 -3.49 3.30 -14.65
CA GLN A 309 -3.93 1.94 -15.01
C GLN A 309 -3.02 1.29 -16.05
N CYS A 310 -2.46 2.07 -16.99
CA CYS A 310 -1.53 1.54 -17.98
C CYS A 310 -0.24 1.05 -17.29
N LEU A 311 0.24 1.82 -16.31
CA LEU A 311 1.40 1.42 -15.52
C LEU A 311 1.12 0.17 -14.67
N ASN A 312 -0.06 0.09 -14.04
CA ASN A 312 -0.45 -1.08 -13.25
C ASN A 312 -0.43 -2.36 -14.11
N VAL A 313 -1.02 -2.31 -15.30
CA VAL A 313 -1.02 -3.46 -16.24
C VAL A 313 0.40 -3.80 -16.70
N THR A 314 1.22 -2.79 -16.99
CA THR A 314 2.64 -2.98 -17.35
C THR A 314 3.42 -3.63 -16.20
N ASP A 315 3.24 -3.15 -14.98
CA ASP A 315 3.94 -3.68 -13.80
C ASP A 315 3.56 -5.14 -13.55
N ILE A 316 2.28 -5.50 -13.61
CA ILE A 316 1.84 -6.90 -13.47
C ILE A 316 2.38 -7.79 -14.62
N SER A 317 2.41 -7.28 -15.84
CA SER A 317 3.04 -8.01 -16.96
C SER A 317 4.54 -8.29 -16.68
N LEU A 318 5.24 -7.34 -16.06
CA LEU A 318 6.65 -7.53 -15.66
C LEU A 318 6.79 -8.49 -14.46
N PHE A 319 5.81 -8.53 -13.54
CA PHE A 319 5.77 -9.57 -12.49
C PHE A 319 5.66 -10.96 -13.10
N HIS A 320 4.78 -11.17 -14.06
CA HIS A 320 4.68 -12.44 -14.79
C HIS A 320 5.98 -12.75 -15.56
N TRP A 321 6.58 -11.75 -16.20
CA TRP A 321 7.86 -11.91 -16.90
C TRP A 321 8.99 -12.33 -15.94
N LEU A 322 8.98 -11.84 -14.68
CA LEU A 322 9.91 -12.23 -13.62
C LEU A 322 9.60 -13.62 -13.03
N HIS A 323 8.45 -14.24 -13.33
CA HIS A 323 7.89 -15.38 -12.60
C HIS A 323 7.65 -15.06 -11.11
N ALA A 324 7.42 -13.81 -10.78
CA ALA A 324 7.06 -13.38 -9.44
C ALA A 324 5.61 -13.77 -9.11
N ASN A 325 5.37 -14.19 -7.87
CA ASN A 325 4.06 -14.58 -7.37
C ASN A 325 3.50 -13.66 -6.29
N ALA A 326 4.32 -12.73 -5.78
CA ALA A 326 3.96 -11.85 -4.67
C ALA A 326 4.63 -10.48 -4.76
N PHE A 327 4.09 -9.50 -4.03
CA PHE A 327 4.80 -8.27 -3.67
C PHE A 327 4.28 -7.67 -2.37
N ARG A 328 5.05 -6.76 -1.78
CA ARG A 328 4.63 -5.93 -0.65
C ARG A 328 4.28 -4.52 -1.12
N THR A 329 3.15 -4.00 -0.65
CA THR A 329 2.70 -2.64 -0.96
C THR A 329 3.49 -1.60 -0.16
N SER A 330 4.77 -1.46 -0.47
CA SER A 330 5.67 -0.55 0.23
C SER A 330 5.35 0.91 -0.09
N HIS A 331 5.07 1.77 0.84
CA HIS A 331 4.83 1.51 2.28
C HIS A 331 3.48 2.12 2.64
N TYR A 332 2.41 1.74 1.96
CA TYR A 332 1.07 2.32 2.12
C TYR A 332 -0.01 1.47 1.42
N PRO A 333 -1.29 1.66 1.75
CA PRO A 333 -2.39 1.00 1.07
C PRO A 333 -2.44 1.38 -0.42
N TYR A 334 -2.43 0.38 -1.30
CA TYR A 334 -2.53 0.56 -2.75
C TYR A 334 -3.97 0.80 -3.19
N SER A 335 -4.15 1.17 -4.46
CA SER A 335 -5.47 1.41 -5.04
C SER A 335 -6.29 0.12 -5.14
N GLU A 336 -7.62 0.24 -5.06
CA GLU A 336 -8.56 -0.88 -5.24
C GLU A 336 -8.41 -1.50 -6.65
N GLU A 337 -8.06 -0.68 -7.65
CA GLU A 337 -7.79 -1.12 -9.01
C GLU A 337 -6.58 -2.06 -9.09
N MET A 338 -5.48 -1.73 -8.37
CA MET A 338 -4.30 -2.59 -8.33
C MET A 338 -4.60 -3.90 -7.61
N LEU A 339 -5.33 -3.86 -6.49
CA LEU A 339 -5.73 -5.06 -5.76
C LEU A 339 -6.65 -5.96 -6.59
N SER A 340 -7.63 -5.37 -7.29
CA SER A 340 -8.51 -6.11 -8.20
C SER A 340 -7.75 -6.74 -9.37
N LEU A 341 -6.69 -6.08 -9.86
CA LEU A 341 -5.81 -6.65 -10.87
C LEU A 341 -5.02 -7.83 -10.30
N CYS A 342 -4.49 -7.72 -9.07
CA CYS A 342 -3.79 -8.81 -8.38
C CYS A 342 -4.71 -10.02 -8.12
N ASP A 343 -5.98 -9.78 -7.76
CA ASP A 343 -6.97 -10.87 -7.61
C ASP A 343 -7.13 -11.67 -8.90
N ARG A 344 -7.19 -10.98 -10.04
CA ARG A 344 -7.37 -11.60 -11.37
C ARG A 344 -6.14 -12.31 -11.89
N GLU A 345 -4.96 -11.78 -11.56
CA GLU A 345 -3.68 -12.26 -12.08
C GLU A 345 -2.96 -13.23 -11.13
N GLY A 346 -3.53 -13.49 -9.94
CA GLY A 346 -2.97 -14.42 -8.97
C GLY A 346 -1.71 -13.92 -8.28
N ILE A 347 -1.50 -12.61 -8.23
CA ILE A 347 -0.34 -12.04 -7.53
C ILE A 347 -0.71 -11.81 -6.06
N VAL A 348 0.01 -12.46 -5.18
CA VAL A 348 -0.19 -12.36 -3.72
C VAL A 348 0.30 -11.02 -3.19
N VAL A 349 -0.44 -10.44 -2.26
CA VAL A 349 -0.15 -9.12 -1.70
C VAL A 349 0.08 -9.20 -0.19
N ILE A 350 1.20 -8.61 0.26
CA ILE A 350 1.41 -8.20 1.64
C ILE A 350 0.97 -6.74 1.73
N ALA A 351 -0.18 -6.48 2.32
CA ALA A 351 -0.78 -5.14 2.38
C ALA A 351 -0.30 -4.38 3.61
N GLU A 352 0.29 -3.19 3.41
CA GLU A 352 0.96 -2.44 4.47
C GLU A 352 0.28 -1.12 4.78
N THR A 353 0.20 -0.77 6.07
CA THR A 353 -0.23 0.57 6.52
C THR A 353 0.87 1.60 6.26
N PRO A 354 0.55 2.92 6.19
CA PRO A 354 1.56 3.94 5.92
C PRO A 354 2.40 4.32 7.16
N ALA A 355 2.54 3.42 8.12
CA ALA A 355 3.30 3.65 9.34
C ALA A 355 4.80 3.43 9.11
N VAL A 356 5.45 4.44 8.54
CA VAL A 356 6.90 4.48 8.29
C VAL A 356 7.49 5.66 9.05
N GLY A 357 8.72 5.49 9.54
CA GLY A 357 9.46 6.55 10.19
C GLY A 357 9.21 6.67 11.71
N ILE A 358 8.52 5.73 12.34
CA ILE A 358 8.35 5.71 13.80
C ILE A 358 9.64 5.17 14.40
N GLY A 359 10.55 6.05 14.78
CA GLY A 359 11.78 5.54 15.40
C GLY A 359 13.02 6.41 15.43
N GLU A 360 13.02 7.60 14.88
CA GLU A 360 14.23 8.42 14.85
C GLU A 360 14.45 9.34 16.06
N GLY A 361 15.70 9.76 16.25
CA GLY A 361 16.09 10.86 17.12
C GLY A 361 16.54 10.49 18.53
N GLY A 362 16.78 9.22 18.84
CA GLY A 362 17.34 8.78 20.14
C GLY A 362 16.40 8.98 21.35
N LYS A 363 15.19 9.51 21.14
CA LYS A 363 14.12 9.57 22.12
C LYS A 363 13.13 8.44 21.86
N ASP A 364 12.37 8.06 22.89
CA ASP A 364 11.30 7.08 22.75
C ASP A 364 10.20 7.60 21.80
N PRO A 365 10.11 7.08 20.55
CA PRO A 365 9.19 7.61 19.54
C PRO A 365 7.73 7.29 19.85
N TYR A 366 7.48 6.25 20.65
CA TYR A 366 6.13 5.79 20.97
C TYR A 366 5.38 6.73 21.91
N ARG A 367 6.08 7.71 22.50
CA ARG A 367 5.45 8.77 23.31
C ARG A 367 4.68 9.81 22.49
N TRP A 368 5.00 9.91 21.19
CA TRP A 368 4.34 10.87 20.28
C TRP A 368 3.71 10.20 19.06
N ALA A 369 4.03 8.96 18.79
CA ALA A 369 3.48 8.23 17.64
C ALA A 369 1.94 8.22 17.68
N PRO A 370 1.27 8.41 16.52
CA PRO A 370 -0.17 8.66 16.47
C PRO A 370 -0.99 7.36 16.54
N ALA A 371 -1.00 6.68 17.69
CA ALA A 371 -1.62 5.35 17.88
C ALA A 371 -3.09 5.29 17.46
N ASP A 372 -3.91 6.26 17.89
CA ASP A 372 -5.34 6.30 17.56
C ASP A 372 -5.58 6.46 16.06
N TYR A 373 -4.77 7.30 15.43
CA TYR A 373 -4.86 7.48 13.98
C TYR A 373 -4.37 6.26 13.22
N HIS A 374 -3.33 5.58 13.70
CA HIS A 374 -2.86 4.33 13.11
C HIS A 374 -3.94 3.23 13.22
N ALA A 375 -4.59 3.11 14.37
CA ALA A 375 -5.71 2.19 14.56
C ALA A 375 -6.86 2.50 13.59
N GLN A 376 -7.18 3.79 13.36
CA GLN A 376 -8.18 4.20 12.38
C GLN A 376 -7.78 3.80 10.95
N VAL A 377 -6.53 4.08 10.53
CA VAL A 377 -6.03 3.72 9.20
C VAL A 377 -6.06 2.20 8.98
N LEU A 378 -5.66 1.42 9.99
CA LEU A 378 -5.73 -0.05 9.93
C LEU A 378 -7.18 -0.54 9.80
N THR A 379 -8.10 0.07 10.54
CA THR A 379 -9.54 -0.25 10.48
C THR A 379 -10.09 0.02 9.08
N ASP A 380 -9.81 1.18 8.53
CA ASP A 380 -10.30 1.59 7.20
C ASP A 380 -9.71 0.71 6.09
N MET A 381 -8.39 0.38 6.19
CA MET A 381 -7.72 -0.50 5.24
C MET A 381 -8.34 -1.91 5.23
N ILE A 382 -8.50 -2.54 6.39
CA ILE A 382 -9.08 -3.88 6.48
C ILE A 382 -10.56 -3.86 6.04
N ALA A 383 -11.33 -2.86 6.46
CA ALA A 383 -12.74 -2.73 6.06
C ALA A 383 -12.91 -2.58 4.54
N ARG A 384 -12.01 -1.85 3.86
CA ARG A 384 -12.00 -1.70 2.40
C ARG A 384 -11.59 -3.01 1.71
N ASP A 385 -10.51 -3.64 2.19
CA ASP A 385 -9.77 -4.65 1.44
C ASP A 385 -10.08 -6.11 1.87
N LYS A 386 -10.96 -6.30 2.85
CA LYS A 386 -11.25 -7.61 3.47
C LYS A 386 -11.64 -8.73 2.49
N ASN A 387 -12.26 -8.41 1.36
CA ASN A 387 -12.75 -9.40 0.39
C ASN A 387 -11.74 -9.76 -0.71
N HIS A 388 -10.60 -9.06 -0.83
CA HIS A 388 -9.57 -9.36 -1.83
C HIS A 388 -8.86 -10.68 -1.52
N PRO A 389 -8.95 -11.72 -2.38
CA PRO A 389 -8.23 -12.97 -2.17
C PRO A 389 -6.72 -12.84 -2.30
N CYS A 390 -6.21 -11.87 -3.05
CA CYS A 390 -4.78 -11.63 -3.22
C CYS A 390 -4.08 -11.21 -1.92
N ILE A 391 -4.77 -10.55 -0.99
CA ILE A 391 -4.19 -10.17 0.30
C ILE A 391 -4.13 -11.39 1.21
N VAL A 392 -2.92 -11.78 1.60
CA VAL A 392 -2.68 -12.95 2.45
C VAL A 392 -1.99 -12.63 3.77
N LEU A 393 -1.45 -11.42 3.90
CA LEU A 393 -0.70 -10.97 5.07
C LEU A 393 -0.91 -9.46 5.26
N TRP A 394 -1.26 -9.05 6.47
CA TRP A 394 -1.34 -7.64 6.86
C TRP A 394 -0.03 -7.19 7.48
N SER A 395 0.55 -6.11 7.00
CA SER A 395 1.74 -5.47 7.58
C SER A 395 1.34 -4.19 8.30
N LEU A 396 1.70 -4.12 9.59
CA LEU A 396 1.36 -2.98 10.45
C LEU A 396 2.22 -1.76 10.17
N GLY A 397 3.39 -1.92 9.55
CA GLY A 397 4.28 -0.81 9.24
C GLY A 397 5.68 -1.25 8.87
N ASN A 398 6.55 -0.26 8.62
CA ASN A 398 7.91 -0.48 8.14
C ASN A 398 8.96 0.19 9.02
N GLU A 399 9.98 -0.58 9.40
CA GLU A 399 11.22 -0.15 10.06
C GLU A 399 11.05 0.74 11.29
N PRO A 400 10.14 0.41 12.22
CA PRO A 400 10.08 1.12 13.49
C PRO A 400 11.28 0.76 14.37
N ASN A 401 11.66 1.67 15.26
CA ASN A 401 12.71 1.42 16.24
C ASN A 401 12.18 0.53 17.38
N THR A 402 12.27 -0.79 17.21
CA THR A 402 11.74 -1.77 18.17
C THR A 402 12.77 -2.27 19.18
N ASP A 403 14.06 -2.04 18.94
CA ASP A 403 15.16 -2.54 19.80
C ASP A 403 15.69 -1.51 20.79
N ALA A 404 15.63 -0.22 20.49
CA ALA A 404 16.08 0.83 21.41
C ALA A 404 15.13 1.01 22.61
N HIS A 405 13.83 0.87 22.39
CA HIS A 405 12.77 0.99 23.40
C HIS A 405 11.80 -0.21 23.34
N PRO A 406 12.26 -1.44 23.65
CA PRO A 406 11.51 -2.66 23.34
C PRO A 406 10.11 -2.72 23.96
N GLN A 407 9.97 -2.31 25.23
CA GLN A 407 8.67 -2.35 25.89
C GLN A 407 7.70 -1.31 25.32
N SER A 408 8.14 -0.08 25.10
CA SER A 408 7.30 0.97 24.49
C SER A 408 6.88 0.60 23.07
N ALA A 409 7.77 -0.05 22.31
CA ALA A 409 7.46 -0.59 20.99
C ALA A 409 6.39 -1.68 21.09
N TYR A 410 6.56 -2.65 21.95
CA TYR A 410 5.58 -3.71 22.15
C TYR A 410 4.21 -3.16 22.56
N ASP A 411 4.19 -2.21 23.50
CA ASP A 411 2.97 -1.57 24.00
C ASP A 411 2.23 -0.76 22.91
N TYR A 412 2.94 -0.30 21.88
CA TYR A 412 2.36 0.38 20.72
C TYR A 412 1.87 -0.60 19.64
N TRP A 413 2.70 -1.58 19.24
CA TRP A 413 2.42 -2.44 18.09
C TRP A 413 1.53 -3.64 18.40
N HIS A 414 1.64 -4.21 19.60
CA HIS A 414 0.87 -5.40 19.96
C HIS A 414 -0.65 -5.14 20.03
N PRO A 415 -1.16 -4.01 20.54
CA PRO A 415 -2.58 -3.66 20.41
C PRO A 415 -3.06 -3.56 18.95
N LEU A 416 -2.24 -3.06 18.04
CA LEU A 416 -2.57 -2.99 16.60
C LEU A 416 -2.59 -4.39 15.96
N TYR A 417 -1.68 -5.28 16.38
CA TYR A 417 -1.71 -6.69 15.98
C TYR A 417 -3.02 -7.36 16.41
N LEU A 418 -3.43 -7.19 17.66
CA LEU A 418 -4.71 -7.72 18.15
C LEU A 418 -5.92 -7.11 17.41
N LEU A 419 -5.86 -5.81 17.14
CA LEU A 419 -6.90 -5.09 16.39
C LEU A 419 -7.02 -5.63 14.96
N ALA A 420 -5.91 -5.90 14.26
CA ALA A 420 -5.95 -6.47 12.92
C ALA A 420 -6.67 -7.82 12.90
N HIS A 421 -6.37 -8.71 13.83
CA HIS A 421 -7.06 -9.99 13.97
C HIS A 421 -8.55 -9.84 14.34
N GLN A 422 -8.89 -8.85 15.16
CA GLN A 422 -10.29 -8.58 15.50
C GLN A 422 -11.09 -8.06 14.30
N LEU A 423 -10.45 -7.27 13.44
CA LEU A 423 -11.10 -6.62 12.30
C LEU A 423 -11.19 -7.51 11.06
N ASP A 424 -10.23 -8.41 10.86
CA ASP A 424 -10.20 -9.26 9.67
C ASP A 424 -11.11 -10.49 9.81
N PRO A 425 -12.25 -10.54 9.08
CA PRO A 425 -13.19 -11.65 9.18
C PRO A 425 -12.62 -12.99 8.69
N GLN A 426 -11.52 -12.97 7.92
CA GLN A 426 -10.84 -14.14 7.40
C GLN A 426 -9.64 -14.57 8.27
N ASN A 427 -9.34 -13.82 9.33
CA ASN A 427 -8.26 -14.09 10.30
C ASN A 427 -6.90 -14.36 9.63
N ARG A 428 -6.54 -13.50 8.65
CA ARG A 428 -5.25 -13.57 7.97
C ARG A 428 -4.10 -13.25 8.93
N PRO A 429 -2.89 -13.80 8.71
CA PRO A 429 -1.71 -13.49 9.49
C PRO A 429 -1.35 -12.00 9.46
N VAL A 430 -0.67 -11.56 10.51
CA VAL A 430 -0.23 -10.18 10.70
C VAL A 430 1.27 -10.13 10.92
N THR A 431 1.94 -9.15 10.35
CA THR A 431 3.36 -8.89 10.50
C THR A 431 3.66 -7.42 10.77
N LEU A 432 4.89 -7.16 11.17
CA LEU A 432 5.54 -5.86 11.21
C LEU A 432 6.93 -6.03 10.59
N VAL A 433 7.30 -5.12 9.70
CA VAL A 433 8.60 -5.19 9.01
C VAL A 433 9.67 -4.49 9.85
N GLY A 434 10.65 -5.24 10.32
CA GLY A 434 11.71 -4.74 11.20
C GLY A 434 13.06 -4.52 10.49
N CYS A 435 13.81 -3.52 10.98
CA CYS A 435 15.20 -3.24 10.60
C CYS A 435 16.03 -2.89 11.85
N GLN A 436 15.99 -3.75 12.86
CA GLN A 436 16.63 -3.51 14.14
C GLN A 436 18.15 -3.52 14.04
N ASN A 437 18.83 -2.65 14.83
CA ASN A 437 20.28 -2.72 14.99
C ASN A 437 20.68 -3.89 15.90
N ASP A 438 19.91 -4.13 16.97
CA ASP A 438 20.08 -5.25 17.88
C ASP A 438 18.80 -6.10 17.95
N TYR A 439 18.65 -7.02 17.01
CA TYR A 439 17.49 -7.91 16.91
C TYR A 439 17.31 -8.82 18.15
N THR A 440 18.36 -9.01 18.97
CA THR A 440 18.26 -9.83 20.19
C THR A 440 17.48 -9.16 21.31
N ARG A 441 17.28 -7.83 21.24
CA ARG A 441 16.51 -7.04 22.19
C ARG A 441 15.04 -6.83 21.74
N ASP A 442 14.74 -7.10 20.48
CA ASP A 442 13.42 -6.89 19.94
C ASP A 442 12.45 -7.97 20.45
N ILE A 443 11.39 -7.54 21.14
CA ILE A 443 10.29 -8.41 21.59
C ILE A 443 9.03 -8.26 20.75
N THR A 444 9.01 -7.30 19.85
CA THR A 444 7.83 -6.95 19.03
C THR A 444 7.75 -7.83 17.78
N ILE A 445 8.81 -7.87 16.96
CA ILE A 445 8.83 -8.68 15.75
C ILE A 445 8.61 -10.17 16.03
N PRO A 446 9.25 -10.79 17.04
CA PRO A 446 8.97 -12.18 17.42
C PRO A 446 7.53 -12.44 17.86
N SER A 447 6.78 -11.42 18.26
CA SER A 447 5.37 -11.58 18.67
C SER A 447 4.38 -11.65 17.49
N MET A 448 4.77 -11.25 16.27
CA MET A 448 3.94 -11.31 15.05
C MET A 448 3.76 -12.75 14.55
N ASP A 449 2.80 -13.00 13.67
CA ASP A 449 2.57 -14.34 13.09
C ASP A 449 3.67 -14.74 12.12
N VAL A 450 4.18 -13.78 11.37
CA VAL A 450 5.26 -13.94 10.38
C VAL A 450 6.36 -12.95 10.72
N VAL A 451 7.60 -13.39 10.71
CA VAL A 451 8.78 -12.53 10.87
C VAL A 451 9.13 -11.91 9.52
N CYS A 452 9.10 -10.58 9.43
CA CYS A 452 9.55 -9.83 8.26
C CYS A 452 10.71 -8.92 8.66
N ILE A 453 11.84 -9.03 7.96
CA ILE A 453 13.05 -8.27 8.27
C ILE A 453 13.66 -7.66 7.01
N ASN A 454 14.15 -6.43 7.15
CA ASN A 454 14.93 -5.72 6.13
C ASN A 454 16.41 -5.80 6.49
N ARG A 455 17.26 -6.22 5.55
CA ARG A 455 18.70 -6.33 5.78
C ARG A 455 19.50 -5.95 4.55
N TYR A 456 20.51 -5.13 4.77
CA TYR A 456 21.36 -4.58 3.73
C TYR A 456 22.84 -4.84 3.98
N TYR A 457 23.20 -6.02 4.55
CA TYR A 457 24.58 -6.45 4.69
C TYR A 457 25.26 -6.54 3.32
N GLY A 458 26.42 -5.94 3.18
CA GLY A 458 27.13 -5.78 1.92
C GLY A 458 26.80 -4.48 1.17
N TRP A 459 25.75 -3.75 1.60
CA TRP A 459 25.40 -2.44 1.05
C TRP A 459 25.61 -1.32 2.06
N TYR A 460 24.71 -1.12 3.04
CA TYR A 460 24.87 -0.08 4.07
C TYR A 460 25.86 -0.49 5.18
N ASN A 461 25.83 -1.75 5.59
CA ASN A 461 26.74 -2.36 6.53
C ASN A 461 27.65 -3.35 5.80
N LEU A 462 28.95 -3.40 6.14
CA LEU A 462 29.93 -4.25 5.44
C LEU A 462 30.01 -3.94 3.94
N SER A 463 29.96 -2.65 3.59
CA SER A 463 29.81 -2.16 2.22
C SER A 463 30.86 -2.74 1.29
N GLY A 464 30.40 -3.42 0.22
CA GLY A 464 31.26 -4.04 -0.81
C GLY A 464 31.89 -5.38 -0.40
N ASP A 465 31.84 -5.77 0.87
CA ASP A 465 32.36 -7.05 1.34
C ASP A 465 31.25 -8.11 1.41
N LEU A 466 31.06 -8.82 0.29
CA LEU A 466 30.00 -9.81 0.18
C LEU A 466 30.27 -11.10 0.98
N GLU A 467 31.53 -11.41 1.29
CA GLU A 467 31.88 -12.57 2.15
C GLU A 467 31.49 -12.29 3.60
N ALA A 468 31.85 -11.11 4.13
CA ALA A 468 31.43 -10.67 5.45
C ALA A 468 29.91 -10.52 5.54
N ALA A 469 29.26 -10.04 4.48
CA ALA A 469 27.79 -9.94 4.39
C ALA A 469 27.11 -11.31 4.50
N ALA A 470 27.61 -12.31 3.79
CA ALA A 470 27.11 -13.68 3.86
C ALA A 470 27.27 -14.28 5.26
N PHE A 471 28.42 -14.04 5.90
CA PHE A 471 28.66 -14.50 7.27
C PHE A 471 27.66 -13.87 8.25
N ALA A 472 27.48 -12.55 8.19
CA ALA A 472 26.54 -11.82 9.04
C ALA A 472 25.08 -12.29 8.81
N MET A 473 24.67 -12.48 7.54
CA MET A 473 23.35 -12.98 7.22
C MET A 473 23.08 -14.37 7.80
N ARG A 474 24.05 -15.29 7.71
CA ARG A 474 23.91 -16.64 8.28
C ARG A 474 23.79 -16.59 9.81
N MET A 475 24.58 -15.77 10.48
CA MET A 475 24.49 -15.60 11.93
C MET A 475 23.12 -15.07 12.38
N GLU A 476 22.60 -14.09 11.67
CA GLU A 476 21.27 -13.55 11.98
C GLU A 476 20.15 -14.56 11.69
N MET A 477 20.24 -15.31 10.59
CA MET A 477 19.29 -16.38 10.30
C MET A 477 19.32 -17.50 11.35
N ASP A 478 20.46 -17.79 11.96
CA ASP A 478 20.55 -18.74 13.08
C ASP A 478 19.79 -18.24 14.32
N TYR A 479 19.78 -16.94 14.58
CA TYR A 479 18.93 -16.35 15.62
C TYR A 479 17.44 -16.48 15.27
N TRP A 480 17.01 -16.07 14.07
CA TRP A 480 15.60 -16.13 13.67
C TRP A 480 15.05 -17.55 13.61
N ALA A 481 15.89 -18.54 13.37
CA ALA A 481 15.52 -19.96 13.49
C ALA A 481 15.00 -20.32 14.88
N THR A 482 15.50 -19.66 15.96
CA THR A 482 15.07 -19.92 17.33
C THR A 482 13.65 -19.42 17.63
N VAL A 483 13.15 -18.46 16.85
CA VAL A 483 11.79 -17.91 16.98
C VAL A 483 10.72 -18.90 16.51
N ASN A 484 11.09 -19.85 15.67
CA ASN A 484 10.21 -20.92 15.15
C ASN A 484 8.95 -20.39 14.45
N LYS A 485 9.12 -19.39 13.58
CA LYS A 485 8.08 -18.77 12.75
C LYS A 485 8.51 -18.69 11.28
N PRO A 486 7.57 -18.64 10.33
CA PRO A 486 7.92 -18.38 8.95
C PRO A 486 8.54 -17.00 8.84
N THR A 487 9.66 -16.91 8.13
CA THR A 487 10.43 -15.68 8.01
C THR A 487 10.52 -15.24 6.55
N ILE A 488 10.33 -13.96 6.30
CA ILE A 488 10.49 -13.31 5.00
C ILE A 488 11.64 -12.29 5.12
N LEU A 489 12.64 -12.40 4.24
CA LEU A 489 13.56 -11.28 4.02
C LEU A 489 12.83 -10.25 3.17
N SER A 490 12.25 -9.26 3.86
CA SER A 490 11.26 -8.32 3.31
C SER A 490 11.88 -7.14 2.57
N GLU A 491 13.17 -6.87 2.77
CA GLU A 491 13.97 -5.98 1.92
C GLU A 491 15.45 -6.35 1.96
N TYR A 492 16.06 -6.34 0.79
CA TYR A 492 17.51 -6.39 0.58
C TYR A 492 17.83 -5.92 -0.84
N GLY A 493 18.95 -5.23 -1.04
CA GLY A 493 19.31 -4.70 -2.35
C GLY A 493 20.47 -3.73 -2.32
N ALA A 494 20.99 -3.44 -3.49
CA ALA A 494 22.08 -2.49 -3.72
C ALA A 494 21.69 -1.46 -4.79
N ASP A 495 22.00 -0.18 -4.55
CA ASP A 495 21.80 0.86 -5.57
C ASP A 495 22.67 0.59 -6.79
N THR A 496 22.10 0.78 -7.99
CA THR A 496 22.72 0.38 -9.25
C THR A 496 22.39 1.37 -10.35
N ILE A 497 23.41 1.89 -11.00
CA ILE A 497 23.25 2.80 -12.13
C ILE A 497 23.15 1.95 -13.40
N ALA A 498 21.98 1.99 -14.06
CA ALA A 498 21.75 1.24 -15.29
C ALA A 498 22.80 1.57 -16.38
N GLY A 499 23.41 0.53 -16.93
CA GLY A 499 24.49 0.65 -17.91
C GLY A 499 25.88 0.91 -17.31
N MET A 500 26.01 0.93 -15.98
CA MET A 500 27.31 0.98 -15.32
C MET A 500 27.82 -0.44 -15.05
N HIS A 501 28.97 -0.78 -15.62
CA HIS A 501 29.55 -2.12 -15.57
C HIS A 501 30.86 -2.15 -14.77
N GLY A 502 31.18 -3.28 -14.17
CA GLY A 502 32.38 -3.52 -13.35
C GLY A 502 32.10 -4.40 -12.13
N THR A 503 33.03 -4.41 -11.18
CA THR A 503 32.92 -5.20 -9.94
C THR A 503 32.64 -4.35 -8.72
N GLU A 504 32.65 -3.04 -8.87
CA GLU A 504 32.49 -2.08 -7.79
C GLU A 504 31.02 -1.83 -7.48
N MET A 505 30.74 -1.35 -6.27
CA MET A 505 29.40 -0.90 -5.86
C MET A 505 28.82 0.07 -6.91
N PHE A 506 27.50 0.08 -7.06
CA PHE A 506 26.70 0.80 -8.06
C PHE A 506 26.72 0.20 -9.47
N THR A 507 27.53 -0.83 -9.77
CA THR A 507 27.50 -1.53 -11.07
C THR A 507 26.41 -2.57 -11.11
N GLU A 508 25.97 -2.98 -12.31
CA GLU A 508 24.94 -3.98 -12.48
C GLU A 508 25.42 -5.38 -12.05
N GLU A 509 26.68 -5.70 -12.29
CA GLU A 509 27.30 -6.96 -11.87
C GLU A 509 27.39 -7.06 -10.35
N PHE A 510 27.78 -5.98 -9.64
CA PHE A 510 27.80 -5.98 -8.18
C PHE A 510 26.39 -6.21 -7.61
N GLN A 511 25.36 -5.59 -8.18
CA GLN A 511 23.97 -5.82 -7.74
C GLN A 511 23.58 -7.29 -7.88
N VAL A 512 23.93 -7.93 -8.98
CA VAL A 512 23.66 -9.36 -9.21
C VAL A 512 24.45 -10.24 -8.21
N ASP A 513 25.73 -9.96 -8.00
CA ASP A 513 26.55 -10.75 -7.07
C ASP A 513 26.09 -10.57 -5.62
N TYR A 514 25.66 -9.36 -5.24
CA TYR A 514 25.00 -9.11 -3.97
C TYR A 514 23.77 -10.01 -3.78
N TYR A 515 22.86 -10.03 -4.77
CA TYR A 515 21.65 -10.86 -4.68
C TYR A 515 21.98 -12.35 -4.64
N LYS A 516 22.91 -12.85 -5.47
CA LYS A 516 23.35 -14.24 -5.44
C LYS A 516 23.89 -14.64 -4.07
N THR A 517 24.68 -13.78 -3.45
CA THR A 517 25.29 -14.02 -2.15
C THR A 517 24.25 -14.14 -1.05
N ILE A 518 23.31 -13.19 -0.99
CA ILE A 518 22.26 -13.19 0.04
C ILE A 518 21.29 -14.36 -0.20
N ASN A 519 20.85 -14.59 -1.43
CA ASN A 519 19.92 -15.66 -1.77
C ASN A 519 20.49 -17.05 -1.42
N ALA A 520 21.79 -17.26 -1.61
CA ALA A 520 22.45 -18.50 -1.18
C ALA A 520 22.32 -18.74 0.34
N CYS A 521 22.41 -17.68 1.16
CA CYS A 521 22.20 -17.78 2.61
C CYS A 521 20.75 -18.12 2.97
N LEU A 522 19.77 -17.58 2.23
CA LEU A 522 18.35 -17.87 2.45
C LEU A 522 17.97 -19.29 2.03
N ASP A 523 18.57 -19.82 0.96
CA ASP A 523 18.30 -21.17 0.44
C ASP A 523 18.73 -22.28 1.43
N GLU A 524 19.68 -21.97 2.31
CA GLU A 524 20.11 -22.87 3.39
C GLU A 524 19.09 -22.98 4.55
N ARG A 525 18.01 -22.18 4.57
CA ARG A 525 17.12 -22.01 5.72
C ARG A 525 15.67 -22.40 5.39
N PRO A 526 15.18 -23.56 5.82
CA PRO A 526 13.82 -24.04 5.50
C PRO A 526 12.69 -23.18 6.07
N PHE A 527 12.94 -22.42 7.13
CA PHE A 527 11.98 -21.53 7.76
C PHE A 527 11.82 -20.19 7.03
N VAL A 528 12.75 -19.86 6.11
CA VAL A 528 12.61 -18.71 5.22
C VAL A 528 11.62 -19.05 4.13
N VAL A 529 10.48 -18.39 4.16
CA VAL A 529 9.34 -18.61 3.25
C VAL A 529 9.17 -17.48 2.24
N GLY A 530 10.12 -16.53 2.19
CA GLY A 530 10.03 -15.45 1.22
C GLY A 530 11.30 -14.62 1.09
N GLU A 531 11.45 -14.11 -0.12
CA GLU A 531 12.48 -13.18 -0.55
C GLU A 531 11.85 -12.05 -1.36
N THR A 532 11.94 -10.82 -0.85
CA THR A 532 11.36 -9.65 -1.53
C THR A 532 12.43 -8.57 -1.74
N PRO A 533 13.16 -8.63 -2.89
CA PRO A 533 14.21 -7.66 -3.19
C PRO A 533 13.67 -6.23 -3.21
N TRP A 534 14.45 -5.31 -2.67
CA TRP A 534 14.22 -3.89 -2.74
C TRP A 534 14.97 -3.32 -3.94
N ASN A 535 14.32 -2.85 -4.97
CA ASN A 535 12.89 -2.63 -5.18
C ASN A 535 12.51 -3.12 -6.59
N PHE A 536 11.22 -3.16 -6.92
CA PHE A 536 10.75 -3.49 -8.27
C PHE A 536 11.35 -2.57 -9.33
N ALA A 537 11.22 -1.26 -9.15
CA ALA A 537 11.77 -0.26 -10.05
C ALA A 537 12.41 0.89 -9.25
N ASP A 538 13.35 1.59 -9.85
CA ASP A 538 13.88 2.84 -9.32
C ASP A 538 12.74 3.82 -9.08
N PHE A 539 12.84 4.65 -8.05
CA PHE A 539 11.78 5.59 -7.67
C PHE A 539 12.30 6.91 -7.11
N GLY A 540 11.41 7.91 -7.09
CA GLY A 540 11.73 9.25 -6.60
C GLY A 540 11.89 9.30 -5.08
N THR A 541 12.91 10.05 -4.62
CA THR A 541 13.17 10.31 -3.19
C THR A 541 13.43 11.78 -2.95
N GLN A 542 13.57 12.18 -1.70
CA GLN A 542 14.26 13.40 -1.35
C GLN A 542 15.72 13.35 -1.85
N GLN A 543 16.29 14.54 -2.13
CA GLN A 543 17.70 14.62 -2.52
C GLN A 543 18.61 14.37 -1.31
N GLY A 544 19.63 13.58 -1.53
CA GLY A 544 20.65 13.27 -0.53
C GLY A 544 21.87 12.65 -1.18
N PRO A 545 23.02 12.63 -0.49
CA PRO A 545 24.27 12.12 -1.05
C PRO A 545 24.19 10.65 -1.46
N MET A 546 23.31 9.87 -0.82
CA MET A 546 23.07 8.46 -1.13
C MET A 546 21.95 8.23 -2.16
N ARG A 547 21.33 9.28 -2.68
CA ARG A 547 20.17 9.22 -3.59
C ARG A 547 20.42 10.00 -4.87
N ALA A 548 21.36 9.53 -5.67
CA ALA A 548 21.70 10.13 -6.95
C ALA A 548 20.55 9.97 -7.97
N GLY A 549 19.62 10.93 -8.00
CA GLY A 549 18.45 10.92 -8.87
C GLY A 549 17.33 9.99 -8.40
N GLY A 550 17.26 9.67 -7.11
CA GLY A 550 16.29 8.77 -6.48
C GLY A 550 16.93 7.52 -5.88
N ASN A 551 16.10 6.59 -5.39
CA ASN A 551 16.54 5.26 -5.00
C ASN A 551 16.73 4.40 -6.25
N ARG A 552 17.91 3.78 -6.39
CA ARG A 552 18.29 3.02 -7.58
C ARG A 552 18.47 1.52 -7.35
N LYS A 553 17.84 1.02 -6.30
CA LYS A 553 17.86 -0.43 -6.01
C LYS A 553 16.88 -1.24 -6.86
N GLY A 554 16.13 -0.58 -7.76
CA GLY A 554 15.19 -1.26 -8.64
C GLY A 554 15.81 -2.41 -9.43
N LEU A 555 15.05 -3.48 -9.64
CA LEU A 555 15.34 -4.49 -10.66
C LEU A 555 15.15 -3.91 -12.06
N PHE A 556 14.22 -2.96 -12.16
CA PHE A 556 13.97 -2.16 -13.35
C PHE A 556 14.36 -0.70 -13.11
N THR A 557 14.64 0.01 -14.18
CA THR A 557 14.74 1.47 -14.13
C THR A 557 13.35 2.07 -13.84
N ARG A 558 13.27 3.37 -13.49
CA ARG A 558 12.01 4.05 -13.23
C ARG A 558 11.04 4.01 -14.43
N ASP A 559 11.56 3.93 -15.66
CA ASP A 559 10.79 3.77 -16.89
C ASP A 559 10.59 2.29 -17.31
N ARG A 560 10.76 1.36 -16.37
CA ARG A 560 10.49 -0.09 -16.51
C ARG A 560 11.40 -0.82 -17.52
N LYS A 561 12.66 -0.39 -17.68
CA LYS A 561 13.68 -1.16 -18.43
C LYS A 561 14.38 -2.13 -17.48
N PRO A 562 14.55 -3.42 -17.84
CA PRO A 562 15.21 -4.38 -16.98
C PRO A 562 16.71 -4.06 -16.85
N LYS A 563 17.23 -4.14 -15.61
CA LYS A 563 18.65 -4.21 -15.31
C LYS A 563 19.09 -5.68 -15.26
N MET A 564 20.39 -5.96 -15.14
CA MET A 564 20.91 -7.32 -15.05
C MET A 564 20.27 -8.13 -13.90
N ALA A 565 19.97 -7.49 -12.78
CA ALA A 565 19.31 -8.14 -11.65
C ALA A 565 17.88 -8.64 -11.96
N ALA A 566 17.15 -7.97 -12.87
CA ALA A 566 15.83 -8.47 -13.30
C ALA A 566 15.97 -9.80 -14.06
N HIS A 567 16.97 -9.96 -14.90
CA HIS A 567 17.24 -11.20 -15.61
C HIS A 567 17.69 -12.33 -14.66
N TYR A 568 18.50 -11.99 -13.64
CA TYR A 568 18.89 -12.93 -12.60
C TYR A 568 17.68 -13.46 -11.82
N PHE A 569 16.79 -12.59 -11.37
CA PHE A 569 15.59 -13.00 -10.63
C PHE A 569 14.60 -13.77 -11.52
N ARG A 570 14.46 -13.40 -12.78
CA ARG A 570 13.66 -14.17 -13.73
C ARG A 570 14.13 -15.62 -13.81
N GLU A 571 15.43 -15.85 -14.01
CA GLU A 571 16.00 -17.19 -14.06
C GLU A 571 15.87 -17.93 -12.72
N ARG A 572 16.11 -17.22 -11.61
CA ARG A 572 15.98 -17.78 -10.27
C ARG A 572 14.56 -18.25 -9.98
N TRP A 573 13.56 -17.41 -10.21
CA TRP A 573 12.17 -17.73 -9.86
C TRP A 573 11.52 -18.70 -10.83
N GLU A 574 11.90 -18.74 -12.10
CA GLU A 574 11.49 -19.78 -13.05
C GLU A 574 11.93 -21.18 -12.58
N ASN A 575 13.11 -21.28 -11.97
CA ASN A 575 13.70 -22.54 -11.53
C ASN A 575 13.54 -22.80 -10.01
N PHE A 576 12.72 -22.03 -9.32
CA PHE A 576 12.59 -22.12 -7.87
C PHE A 576 11.98 -23.45 -7.44
N LYS A 577 12.70 -24.22 -6.58
CA LYS A 577 12.35 -25.60 -6.18
C LYS A 577 12.19 -25.76 -4.66
N LYS A 578 11.81 -24.73 -3.91
CA LYS A 578 11.56 -24.89 -2.47
C LYS A 578 10.17 -25.40 -2.16
#